data_780115ad873731d5b88b14bf51e6ed62
#
_entry.id   780115ad873731d5b88b14bf51e6ed62
#
_cell.length_a   1.000
_cell.length_b   1.000
_cell.length_c   1.000
_cell.angle_alpha   90.00
_cell.angle_beta   90.00
_cell.angle_gamma   90.00
#
_symmetry.space_group_name_H-M   'P 1'
#
loop_
_entity.id
_entity.type
_entity.pdbx_description
1 polymer ?
#
loop_
_entity_poly.entity_id
_entity_poly.type
_entity_poly.pdbx_seq_one_letter_code
_entity_poly.pdbx_strand_id
1 'polypeptide(L)'
;MSKKYTVYDPDTGEIRLRMSLSGDGQCAEEYYIEGDFDPKEYIIINGQAQRKPDSVLEQQAIDKAWVDLKMVRDGRLKGSDWTQVPDAPVDAAAWAVYRQQLRDLPANTTDPRDVTWPVPPS
;
A
#
# COMPACT_ATOMS: atom_id res chain seq x y z
N MET A 1 17.25 3.39 29.89
CA MET A 1 16.15 3.68 28.98
C MET A 1 16.57 3.43 27.54
N SER A 2 15.71 2.89 26.73
CA SER A 2 15.99 2.71 25.32
C SER A 2 15.83 4.03 24.56
N LYS A 3 16.70 4.24 23.58
CA LYS A 3 16.61 5.37 22.67
C LYS A 3 16.27 4.86 21.28
N LYS A 4 15.46 5.61 20.56
CA LYS A 4 15.06 5.28 19.19
C LYS A 4 15.83 6.15 18.21
N TYR A 5 16.24 5.54 17.11
CA TYR A 5 16.99 6.20 16.05
C TYR A 5 16.37 5.89 14.71
N THR A 6 16.45 6.86 13.82
CA THR A 6 16.00 6.74 12.44
C THR A 6 17.21 6.84 11.53
N VAL A 7 17.45 5.80 10.73
CA VAL A 7 18.57 5.75 9.78
C VAL A 7 18.03 6.12 8.40
N TYR A 8 18.74 6.97 7.70
CA TYR A 8 18.28 7.54 6.44
C TYR A 8 19.38 7.50 5.38
N ASP A 9 18.94 7.63 4.11
CA ASP A 9 19.84 7.78 2.97
C ASP A 9 20.22 9.26 2.83
N PRO A 10 21.50 9.62 2.91
CA PRO A 10 21.88 11.03 2.83
C PRO A 10 21.67 11.66 1.47
N ASP A 11 21.61 10.85 0.41
CA ASP A 11 21.41 11.38 -0.94
C ASP A 11 19.95 11.71 -1.23
N THR A 12 19.02 10.90 -0.74
CA THR A 12 17.58 11.05 -1.02
C THR A 12 16.78 11.56 0.17
N GLY A 13 17.31 11.41 1.39
CA GLY A 13 16.58 11.72 2.61
C GLY A 13 15.57 10.68 3.02
N GLU A 14 15.47 9.59 2.27
CA GLU A 14 14.52 8.52 2.57
C GLU A 14 14.95 7.75 3.81
N ILE A 15 13.98 7.41 4.66
CA ILE A 15 14.24 6.62 5.87
C ILE A 15 14.41 5.16 5.47
N ARG A 16 15.55 4.58 5.87
CA ARG A 16 15.90 3.20 5.51
C ARG A 16 15.46 2.22 6.59
N LEU A 17 15.67 2.57 7.86
CA LEU A 17 15.25 1.71 8.96
C LEU A 17 15.09 2.53 10.24
N ARG A 18 14.39 1.96 11.20
CA ARG A 18 14.26 2.51 12.54
C ARG A 18 14.77 1.48 13.51
N MET A 19 15.50 1.94 14.53
CA MET A 19 16.07 1.03 15.53
C MET A 19 15.89 1.56 16.93
N SER A 20 15.93 0.66 17.90
CA SER A 20 15.87 1.00 19.32
C SER A 20 17.11 0.40 19.99
N LEU A 21 17.86 1.24 20.72
CA LEU A 21 19.03 0.82 21.45
C LEU A 21 18.78 1.02 22.94
N SER A 22 19.20 0.06 23.75
CA SER A 22 19.04 0.11 25.20
C SER A 22 20.35 0.57 25.87
N GLY A 23 20.20 1.25 27.01
CA GLY A 23 21.32 1.71 27.79
C GLY A 23 22.13 2.80 27.09
N ASP A 24 23.44 2.67 27.17
CA ASP A 24 24.39 3.63 26.59
C ASP A 24 24.76 3.26 25.14
N GLY A 25 24.02 2.41 24.50
CA GLY A 25 24.26 2.02 23.12
C GLY A 25 24.23 3.21 22.18
N GLN A 26 25.15 3.20 21.22
CA GLN A 26 25.21 4.21 20.17
C GLN A 26 24.85 3.60 18.84
N CYS A 27 24.20 4.40 17.98
CA CYS A 27 23.90 3.96 16.63
C CYS A 27 25.18 3.79 15.83
N ALA A 28 25.39 2.59 15.28
CA ALA A 28 26.59 2.28 14.49
C ALA A 28 26.50 2.81 13.06
N GLU A 29 25.32 3.24 12.65
CA GLU A 29 25.12 3.77 11.31
C GLU A 29 25.70 5.18 11.17
N GLU A 30 26.16 5.51 9.98
CA GLU A 30 26.80 6.80 9.70
C GLU A 30 25.78 7.94 9.62
N TYR A 31 24.61 7.67 9.04
CA TYR A 31 23.57 8.68 8.82
C TYR A 31 22.32 8.33 9.61
N TYR A 32 22.18 8.95 10.77
CA TYR A 32 21.04 8.71 11.64
C TYR A 32 20.67 9.98 12.41
N ILE A 33 19.43 10.00 12.89
CA ILE A 33 18.95 11.02 13.82
C ILE A 33 18.28 10.33 15.00
N GLU A 34 18.26 10.98 16.16
CA GLU A 34 17.54 10.48 17.32
C GLU A 34 16.03 10.72 17.12
N GLY A 35 15.24 9.71 17.42
CA GLY A 35 13.80 9.77 17.30
C GLY A 35 13.27 8.64 16.42
N ASP A 36 11.95 8.45 16.46
CA ASP A 36 11.22 7.42 15.72
C ASP A 36 10.31 8.08 14.71
N PHE A 37 10.71 8.13 13.45
CA PHE A 37 9.97 8.78 12.38
C PHE A 37 9.50 7.78 11.34
N ASP A 38 8.20 7.80 11.05
CA ASP A 38 7.59 6.90 10.08
C ASP A 38 8.05 7.27 8.66
N PRO A 39 8.66 6.31 7.91
CA PRO A 39 9.13 6.60 6.55
C PRO A 39 8.04 6.99 5.58
N LYS A 40 6.78 6.66 5.88
CA LYS A 40 5.65 7.05 5.05
C LYS A 40 5.30 8.52 5.20
N GLU A 41 5.53 9.09 6.40
CA GLU A 41 5.12 10.45 6.72
C GLU A 41 6.27 11.44 6.72
N TYR A 42 7.50 11.01 6.94
CA TYR A 42 8.66 11.87 7.15
C TYR A 42 9.77 11.60 6.15
N ILE A 43 10.52 12.65 5.87
CA ILE A 43 11.75 12.61 5.08
C ILE A 43 12.81 13.39 5.85
N ILE A 44 14.07 13.01 5.72
CA ILE A 44 15.17 13.68 6.40
C ILE A 44 15.83 14.67 5.45
N ILE A 45 15.81 15.96 5.81
CA ILE A 45 16.40 17.02 5.02
C ILE A 45 17.37 17.78 5.91
N ASN A 46 18.64 17.87 5.49
CA ASN A 46 19.69 18.54 6.24
C ASN A 46 19.83 18.02 7.69
N GLY A 47 19.66 16.70 7.85
CA GLY A 47 19.77 16.06 9.16
C GLY A 47 18.57 16.26 10.06
N GLN A 48 17.47 16.76 9.54
CA GLN A 48 16.25 16.99 10.31
C GLN A 48 15.06 16.27 9.68
N ALA A 49 14.21 15.69 10.54
CA ALA A 49 12.99 15.06 10.10
C ALA A 49 11.96 16.14 9.73
N GLN A 50 11.42 16.05 8.53
CA GLN A 50 10.36 16.95 8.06
C GLN A 50 9.17 16.12 7.59
N ARG A 51 7.97 16.53 7.99
CA ARG A 51 6.77 15.88 7.51
C ARG A 51 6.60 16.14 6.02
N LYS A 52 6.32 15.08 5.27
CA LYS A 52 6.10 15.19 3.83
C LYS A 52 4.90 16.12 3.56
N PRO A 53 4.92 16.88 2.45
CA PRO A 53 3.77 17.72 2.08
C PRO A 53 2.49 16.90 1.95
N ASP A 54 1.34 17.51 2.23
CA ASP A 54 0.03 16.84 2.15
C ASP A 54 -0.21 16.26 0.76
N SER A 55 0.22 16.95 -0.30
CA SER A 55 0.08 16.44 -1.67
C SER A 55 0.83 15.13 -1.89
N VAL A 56 2.00 14.97 -1.30
CA VAL A 56 2.78 13.72 -1.38
C VAL A 56 2.08 12.63 -0.59
N LEU A 57 1.61 12.94 0.62
CA LEU A 57 0.91 11.98 1.46
C LEU A 57 -0.39 11.51 0.80
N GLU A 58 -1.12 12.42 0.18
CA GLU A 58 -2.35 12.09 -0.55
C GLU A 58 -2.04 11.18 -1.75
N GLN A 59 -1.00 11.50 -2.51
CA GLN A 59 -0.60 10.67 -3.64
C GLN A 59 -0.19 9.26 -3.20
N GLN A 60 0.52 9.14 -2.10
CA GLN A 60 0.88 7.83 -1.54
C GLN A 60 -0.36 7.02 -1.16
N ALA A 61 -1.35 7.68 -0.56
CA ALA A 61 -2.61 7.02 -0.20
C ALA A 61 -3.36 6.55 -1.43
N ILE A 62 -3.38 7.35 -2.49
CA ILE A 62 -4.00 6.99 -3.77
C ILE A 62 -3.27 5.80 -4.41
N ASP A 63 -1.94 5.84 -4.45
CA ASP A 63 -1.14 4.75 -5.03
C ASP A 63 -1.36 3.44 -4.28
N LYS A 64 -1.40 3.50 -2.96
CA LYS A 64 -1.69 2.32 -2.14
C LYS A 64 -3.09 1.79 -2.42
N ALA A 65 -4.06 2.68 -2.56
CA ALA A 65 -5.44 2.29 -2.84
C ALA A 65 -5.56 1.58 -4.20
N TRP A 66 -4.80 2.02 -5.22
CA TRP A 66 -4.74 1.32 -6.50
C TRP A 66 -4.18 -0.08 -6.37
N VAL A 67 -3.11 -0.25 -5.60
CA VAL A 67 -2.51 -1.58 -5.34
C VAL A 67 -3.52 -2.48 -4.63
N ASP A 68 -4.18 -1.97 -3.59
CA ASP A 68 -5.17 -2.72 -2.83
C ASP A 68 -6.36 -3.11 -3.71
N LEU A 69 -6.86 -2.19 -4.55
CA LEU A 69 -7.97 -2.45 -5.47
C LEU A 69 -7.63 -3.61 -6.41
N LYS A 70 -6.45 -3.55 -7.03
CA LYS A 70 -6.02 -4.59 -7.97
C LYS A 70 -5.84 -5.93 -7.29
N MET A 71 -5.30 -5.93 -6.07
CA MET A 71 -5.11 -7.15 -5.29
C MET A 71 -6.45 -7.82 -4.95
N VAL A 72 -7.43 -7.05 -4.48
CA VAL A 72 -8.77 -7.57 -4.15
C VAL A 72 -9.47 -8.05 -5.40
N ARG A 73 -9.40 -7.26 -6.49
CA ARG A 73 -9.98 -7.65 -7.78
C ARG A 73 -9.42 -8.98 -8.27
N ASP A 74 -8.09 -9.11 -8.26
CA ASP A 74 -7.44 -10.32 -8.75
C ASP A 74 -7.80 -11.53 -7.88
N GLY A 75 -7.93 -11.33 -6.57
CA GLY A 75 -8.39 -12.38 -5.67
C GLY A 75 -9.81 -12.84 -5.97
N ARG A 76 -10.70 -11.89 -6.29
CA ARG A 76 -12.09 -12.21 -6.66
C ARG A 76 -12.19 -12.92 -8.01
N LEU A 77 -11.35 -12.50 -8.98
CA LEU A 77 -11.26 -13.19 -10.26
C LEU A 77 -10.79 -14.62 -10.08
N LYS A 78 -9.70 -14.80 -9.33
CA LYS A 78 -9.15 -16.13 -9.07
C LYS A 78 -10.14 -17.00 -8.32
N GLY A 79 -10.83 -16.45 -7.31
CA GLY A 79 -11.81 -17.17 -6.52
C GLY A 79 -13.06 -17.55 -7.28
N SER A 80 -13.33 -16.92 -8.43
CA SER A 80 -14.49 -17.21 -9.27
C SER A 80 -14.15 -17.95 -10.57
N ASP A 81 -12.89 -18.33 -10.79
CA ASP A 81 -12.47 -19.06 -12.01
C ASP A 81 -13.25 -20.37 -12.19
N TRP A 82 -13.58 -21.06 -11.10
CA TRP A 82 -14.32 -22.32 -11.12
C TRP A 82 -15.71 -22.17 -11.74
N THR A 83 -16.30 -20.96 -11.74
CA THR A 83 -17.63 -20.71 -12.28
C THR A 83 -17.68 -20.82 -13.80
N GLN A 84 -16.52 -20.79 -14.46
CA GLN A 84 -16.41 -20.78 -15.92
C GLN A 84 -16.08 -22.15 -16.50
N VAL A 85 -15.94 -23.18 -15.66
CA VAL A 85 -15.76 -24.55 -16.17
C VAL A 85 -17.10 -25.11 -16.66
N PRO A 86 -17.10 -26.01 -17.68
CA PRO A 86 -18.34 -26.46 -18.34
C PRO A 86 -19.35 -27.13 -17.40
N ASP A 87 -18.90 -27.77 -16.33
CA ASP A 87 -19.75 -28.50 -15.39
C ASP A 87 -19.96 -27.78 -14.06
N ALA A 88 -19.67 -26.48 -13.99
CA ALA A 88 -19.91 -25.70 -12.79
C ALA A 88 -21.42 -25.64 -12.48
N PRO A 89 -21.84 -25.83 -11.22
CA PRO A 89 -23.26 -25.86 -10.83
C PRO A 89 -23.84 -24.44 -10.64
N VAL A 90 -23.46 -23.48 -11.48
CA VAL A 90 -23.88 -22.08 -11.40
C VAL A 90 -24.14 -21.55 -12.80
N ASP A 91 -24.78 -20.38 -12.89
CA ASP A 91 -24.98 -19.68 -14.14
C ASP A 91 -23.68 -19.05 -14.62
N ALA A 92 -22.97 -19.75 -15.48
CA ALA A 92 -21.68 -19.30 -16.00
C ALA A 92 -21.78 -17.96 -16.73
N ALA A 93 -22.88 -17.69 -17.41
CA ALA A 93 -23.09 -16.43 -18.13
C ALA A 93 -23.21 -15.25 -17.17
N ALA A 94 -23.96 -15.40 -16.08
CA ALA A 94 -24.09 -14.35 -15.06
C ALA A 94 -22.75 -14.08 -14.37
N TRP A 95 -21.99 -15.12 -14.05
CA TRP A 95 -20.67 -14.98 -13.48
C TRP A 95 -19.69 -14.35 -14.47
N ALA A 96 -19.81 -14.63 -15.76
CA ALA A 96 -18.97 -14.01 -16.79
C ALA A 96 -19.17 -12.49 -16.83
N VAL A 97 -20.41 -12.02 -16.69
CA VAL A 97 -20.73 -10.59 -16.61
C VAL A 97 -20.06 -9.96 -15.38
N TYR A 98 -20.21 -10.60 -14.21
CA TYR A 98 -19.59 -10.14 -12.98
C TYR A 98 -18.06 -10.07 -13.11
N ARG A 99 -17.46 -11.10 -13.66
CA ARG A 99 -16.01 -11.15 -13.87
C ARG A 99 -15.53 -10.06 -14.82
N GLN A 100 -16.30 -9.77 -15.88
CA GLN A 100 -15.98 -8.69 -16.80
C GLN A 100 -16.06 -7.33 -16.10
N GLN A 101 -17.04 -7.13 -15.23
CA GLN A 101 -17.14 -5.93 -14.41
C GLN A 101 -15.90 -5.75 -13.51
N LEU A 102 -15.37 -6.85 -12.96
CA LEU A 102 -14.14 -6.81 -12.18
C LEU A 102 -12.94 -6.41 -13.03
N ARG A 103 -12.83 -6.93 -14.25
CA ARG A 103 -11.72 -6.57 -15.15
C ARG A 103 -11.77 -5.11 -15.55
N ASP A 104 -12.98 -4.57 -15.75
CA ASP A 104 -13.18 -3.19 -16.18
C ASP A 104 -13.13 -2.21 -15.00
N LEU A 105 -13.14 -2.70 -13.76
CA LEU A 105 -13.23 -1.85 -12.57
C LEU A 105 -12.15 -0.77 -12.49
N PRO A 106 -10.86 -1.06 -12.76
CA PRO A 106 -9.85 0.00 -12.71
C PRO A 106 -10.11 1.11 -13.74
N ALA A 107 -10.57 0.77 -14.95
CA ALA A 107 -10.86 1.76 -15.99
C ALA A 107 -12.06 2.62 -15.63
N ASN A 108 -13.00 2.09 -14.85
CA ASN A 108 -14.23 2.77 -14.45
C ASN A 108 -14.14 3.44 -13.09
N THR A 109 -13.00 3.33 -12.42
CA THR A 109 -12.80 3.91 -11.08
C THR A 109 -11.98 5.19 -11.22
N THR A 110 -12.56 6.31 -10.79
CA THR A 110 -11.87 7.60 -10.79
C THR A 110 -10.97 7.73 -9.57
N ASP A 111 -11.49 7.37 -8.39
CA ASP A 111 -10.75 7.42 -7.13
C ASP A 111 -10.73 6.03 -6.50
N PRO A 112 -9.53 5.41 -6.39
CA PRO A 112 -9.43 4.05 -5.85
C PRO A 112 -9.76 3.95 -4.36
N ARG A 113 -9.89 5.09 -3.67
CA ARG A 113 -10.32 5.14 -2.27
C ARG A 113 -11.83 5.05 -2.13
N ASP A 114 -12.57 5.28 -3.23
CA ASP A 114 -14.04 5.26 -3.25
C ASP A 114 -14.48 4.35 -4.39
N VAL A 115 -14.42 3.03 -4.16
CA VAL A 115 -14.67 2.01 -5.16
C VAL A 115 -16.07 1.42 -4.98
N THR A 116 -16.83 1.36 -6.07
CA THR A 116 -18.11 0.63 -6.08
C THR A 116 -17.86 -0.77 -6.66
N TRP A 117 -17.85 -1.77 -5.78
CA TRP A 117 -17.59 -3.15 -6.19
C TRP A 117 -18.81 -3.77 -6.87
N PRO A 118 -18.62 -4.51 -7.96
CA PRO A 118 -19.73 -5.24 -8.56
C PRO A 118 -20.22 -6.33 -7.60
N VAL A 119 -21.52 -6.66 -7.72
CA VAL A 119 -22.16 -7.65 -6.87
C VAL A 119 -22.12 -9.01 -7.58
N PRO A 120 -21.62 -10.06 -6.92
CA PRO A 120 -21.61 -11.39 -7.54
C PRO A 120 -23.02 -11.94 -7.71
N PRO A 121 -23.24 -12.78 -8.74
CA PRO A 121 -24.53 -13.47 -8.89
C PRO A 121 -24.81 -14.39 -7.70
N SER A 122 -26.06 -14.54 -7.37
CA SER A 122 -26.47 -15.44 -6.30
C SER A 122 -26.76 -16.85 -6.79
#